data_4e4c4dea1607827c61d29ff9bdb0719c
#
_entry.id   4e4c4dea1607827c61d29ff9bdb0719c
#
_cell.length_a   1.000
_cell.length_b   1.000
_cell.length_c   1.000
_cell.angle_alpha   90.00
_cell.angle_beta   90.00
_cell.angle_gamma   90.00
#
_symmetry.space_group_name_H-M   'P 1'
#
loop_
_entity.id
_entity.type
_entity.pdbx_description
1 polymer ?
#
loop_
_entity_poly.entity_id
_entity_poly.type
_entity_poly.pdbx_seq_one_letter_code
_entity_poly.pdbx_strand_id
1 'polypeptide(L)'
;MAKWRGWRRWVTFDALLLFWGITMLVTISFTVIAQAAVRQDPAVRTAVQGDDREVALSAMADSVSSAGSSVLGTIFLGFIALIGLNATLGLFDSFSRGQADMTHNFVPGAKKVKLSHLYAGFLWGVIIFGILILLFGPADGPSGILDTLAFLSTFAMGAYCVTLLLVNNRMLPKPIRPRWWTNLIIGFGAFFYLGMLFYSLFAFGVVVG
;
A
#
# COMPACT_ATOMS: atom_id res chain seq x y z
N MET A 1 32.44 -1.29 12.81
CA MET A 1 31.19 -1.33 13.61
C MET A 1 30.57 0.04 13.92
N ALA A 2 31.36 1.10 14.17
CA ALA A 2 30.82 2.45 14.45
C ALA A 2 30.00 3.04 13.30
N LYS A 3 30.42 2.90 12.04
CA LYS A 3 29.68 3.35 10.84
C LYS A 3 28.31 2.66 10.68
N TRP A 4 28.23 1.36 11.02
CA TRP A 4 26.97 0.60 10.99
C TRP A 4 25.95 1.10 12.03
N ARG A 5 26.39 1.43 13.23
CA ARG A 5 25.50 1.98 14.27
C ARG A 5 24.97 3.37 13.92
N GLY A 6 25.79 4.20 13.30
CA GLY A 6 25.38 5.51 12.80
C GLY A 6 24.33 5.37 11.71
N TRP A 7 24.59 4.56 10.68
CA TRP A 7 23.66 4.32 9.59
C TRP A 7 22.32 3.75 10.08
N ARG A 8 22.34 2.76 10.98
CA ARG A 8 21.14 2.18 11.56
C ARG A 8 20.27 3.22 12.30
N ARG A 9 20.88 4.16 13.01
CA ARG A 9 20.15 5.25 13.70
C ARG A 9 19.40 6.12 12.68
N TRP A 10 20.05 6.50 11.61
CA TRP A 10 19.43 7.31 10.55
C TRP A 10 18.28 6.58 9.85
N VAL A 11 18.48 5.33 9.49
CA VAL A 11 17.41 4.51 8.88
C VAL A 11 16.24 4.32 9.84
N THR A 12 16.49 4.10 11.13
CA THR A 12 15.43 3.99 12.14
C THR A 12 14.68 5.30 12.32
N PHE A 13 15.41 6.43 12.35
CA PHE A 13 14.81 7.76 12.46
C PHE A 13 13.95 8.08 11.22
N ASP A 14 14.46 7.82 10.04
CA ASP A 14 13.76 7.98 8.78
C ASP A 14 12.46 7.14 8.74
N ALA A 15 12.55 5.86 9.07
CA ALA A 15 11.41 4.98 9.12
C ALA A 15 10.36 5.39 10.16
N LEU A 16 10.77 5.82 11.35
CA LEU A 16 9.84 6.20 12.42
C LEU A 16 9.25 7.59 12.21
N LEU A 17 10.06 8.57 11.85
CA LEU A 17 9.60 9.96 11.74
C LEU A 17 8.93 10.23 10.38
N LEU A 18 9.65 9.94 9.29
CA LEU A 18 9.15 10.28 7.95
C LEU A 18 8.07 9.30 7.50
N PHE A 19 8.33 8.02 7.60
CA PHE A 19 7.36 7.04 7.10
C PHE A 19 6.17 6.88 8.07
N TRP A 20 6.42 6.57 9.33
CA TRP A 20 5.35 6.28 10.29
C TRP A 20 4.68 7.55 10.83
N GLY A 21 5.45 8.54 11.26
CA GLY A 21 4.94 9.78 11.85
C GLY A 21 4.15 10.61 10.84
N ILE A 22 4.68 10.84 9.64
CA ILE A 22 3.99 11.61 8.59
C ILE A 22 2.76 10.84 8.08
N THR A 23 2.87 9.53 7.86
CA THR A 23 1.73 8.72 7.44
C THR A 23 0.59 8.76 8.46
N MET A 24 0.88 8.64 9.76
CA MET A 24 -0.11 8.76 10.83
C MET A 24 -0.77 10.15 10.84
N LEU A 25 0.02 11.20 10.74
CA LEU A 25 -0.48 12.58 10.73
C LEU A 25 -1.42 12.81 9.53
N VAL A 26 -1.02 12.38 8.36
CA VAL A 26 -1.85 12.46 7.14
C VAL A 26 -3.13 11.66 7.32
N THR A 27 -3.05 10.41 7.76
CA THR A 27 -4.22 9.55 7.96
C THR A 27 -5.20 10.15 8.97
N ILE A 28 -4.70 10.66 10.10
CA ILE A 28 -5.56 11.31 11.11
C ILE A 28 -6.22 12.56 10.53
N SER A 29 -5.47 13.39 9.80
CA SER A 29 -6.01 14.60 9.18
C SER A 29 -7.12 14.27 8.18
N PHE A 30 -6.92 13.30 7.31
CA PHE A 30 -7.95 12.82 6.38
C PHE A 30 -9.18 12.26 7.11
N THR A 31 -8.97 11.48 8.18
CA THR A 31 -10.07 10.91 8.96
C THR A 31 -10.91 12.02 9.61
N VAL A 32 -10.28 13.07 10.15
CA VAL A 32 -10.99 14.21 10.76
C VAL A 32 -11.79 14.97 9.70
N ILE A 33 -11.21 15.22 8.52
CA ILE A 33 -11.91 15.90 7.41
C ILE A 33 -13.09 15.04 6.93
N ALA A 34 -12.89 13.73 6.74
CA ALA A 34 -13.96 12.82 6.35
C ALA A 34 -15.11 12.80 7.36
N GLN A 35 -14.80 12.74 8.66
CA GLN A 35 -15.82 12.80 9.71
C GLN A 35 -16.58 14.14 9.72
N ALA A 36 -15.90 15.25 9.47
CA ALA A 36 -16.55 16.55 9.38
C ALA A 36 -17.52 16.59 8.19
N ALA A 37 -17.11 16.11 7.01
CA ALA A 37 -17.94 16.03 5.82
C ALA A 37 -19.19 15.15 6.04
N VAL A 38 -19.03 13.95 6.59
CA VAL A 38 -20.13 13.01 6.88
C VAL A 38 -21.14 13.58 7.90
N ARG A 39 -20.68 14.43 8.83
CA ARG A 39 -21.58 15.06 9.81
C ARG A 39 -22.37 16.23 9.26
N GLN A 40 -21.78 16.95 8.31
CA GLN A 40 -22.38 18.19 7.74
C GLN A 40 -23.40 17.91 6.64
N ASP A 41 -23.19 16.84 5.86
CA ASP A 41 -24.03 16.54 4.70
C ASP A 41 -24.62 15.10 4.76
N PRO A 42 -25.96 14.97 4.88
CA PRO A 42 -26.62 13.68 4.85
C PRO A 42 -26.39 12.90 3.54
N ALA A 43 -26.23 13.58 2.39
CA ALA A 43 -25.96 12.94 1.11
C ALA A 43 -24.58 12.25 1.12
N VAL A 44 -23.57 12.88 1.72
CA VAL A 44 -22.24 12.29 1.92
C VAL A 44 -22.32 11.05 2.78
N ARG A 45 -23.13 11.11 3.84
CA ARG A 45 -23.33 9.95 4.73
C ARG A 45 -23.92 8.76 3.97
N THR A 46 -24.90 9.01 3.12
CA THR A 46 -25.53 7.97 2.30
C THR A 46 -24.54 7.42 1.26
N ALA A 47 -23.78 8.27 0.61
CA ALA A 47 -22.75 7.87 -0.35
C ALA A 47 -21.65 7.01 0.28
N VAL A 48 -21.16 7.40 1.45
CA VAL A 48 -20.17 6.62 2.22
C VAL A 48 -20.73 5.26 2.66
N GLN A 49 -22.01 5.21 3.04
CA GLN A 49 -22.68 3.95 3.40
C GLN A 49 -22.94 3.06 2.17
N GLY A 50 -23.14 3.67 0.99
CA GLY A 50 -23.29 2.99 -0.28
C GLY A 50 -21.98 2.60 -0.98
N ASP A 51 -20.83 2.82 -0.32
CA ASP A 51 -19.47 2.59 -0.86
C ASP A 51 -19.13 3.41 -2.11
N ASP A 52 -19.80 4.54 -2.31
CA ASP A 52 -19.53 5.47 -3.41
C ASP A 52 -18.36 6.42 -3.03
N ARG A 53 -17.15 5.94 -3.30
CA ARG A 53 -15.90 6.62 -2.91
C ARG A 53 -15.66 7.91 -3.68
N GLU A 54 -16.17 8.01 -4.91
CA GLU A 54 -16.00 9.21 -5.74
C GLU A 54 -16.84 10.36 -5.18
N VAL A 55 -18.08 10.07 -4.81
CA VAL A 55 -18.96 11.03 -4.16
C VAL A 55 -18.41 11.42 -2.78
N ALA A 56 -17.85 10.48 -2.02
CA ALA A 56 -17.24 10.78 -0.73
C ALA A 56 -16.05 11.73 -0.86
N LEU A 57 -15.19 11.56 -1.86
CA LEU A 57 -14.02 12.43 -2.12
C LEU A 57 -14.44 13.83 -2.54
N SER A 58 -15.40 13.97 -3.47
CA SER A 58 -15.91 15.28 -3.91
C SER A 58 -16.56 16.03 -2.74
N ALA A 59 -17.35 15.33 -1.93
CA ALA A 59 -18.00 15.91 -0.76
C ALA A 59 -17.01 16.34 0.34
N MET A 60 -15.90 15.62 0.51
CA MET A 60 -14.81 16.09 1.38
C MET A 60 -14.20 17.40 0.86
N ALA A 61 -13.99 17.51 -0.45
CA ALA A 61 -13.49 18.74 -1.07
C ALA A 61 -14.48 19.91 -0.92
N ASP A 62 -15.78 19.65 -1.06
CA ASP A 62 -16.84 20.63 -0.85
C ASP A 62 -16.92 21.09 0.60
N SER A 63 -16.75 20.18 1.57
CA SER A 63 -16.67 20.52 3.00
C SER A 63 -15.46 21.43 3.28
N VAL A 64 -14.30 21.16 2.68
CA VAL A 64 -13.12 22.03 2.82
C VAL A 64 -13.36 23.38 2.16
N SER A 65 -14.04 23.41 1.00
CA SER A 65 -14.42 24.64 0.30
C SER A 65 -15.38 25.50 1.11
N SER A 66 -16.36 24.89 1.75
CA SER A 66 -17.36 25.60 2.56
C SER A 66 -16.78 26.15 3.87
N ALA A 67 -15.79 25.47 4.45
CA ALA A 67 -15.09 25.89 5.65
C ALA A 67 -14.11 27.07 5.42
N GLY A 68 -13.65 27.29 4.18
CA GLY A 68 -12.65 28.31 3.88
C GLY A 68 -12.96 29.06 2.57
N SER A 69 -12.55 28.50 1.45
CA SER A 69 -12.80 29.04 0.11
C SER A 69 -12.77 27.93 -0.94
N SER A 70 -13.38 28.17 -2.11
CA SER A 70 -13.34 27.22 -3.25
C SER A 70 -11.92 26.88 -3.68
N VAL A 71 -10.97 27.79 -3.49
CA VAL A 71 -9.55 27.57 -3.75
C VAL A 71 -8.97 26.49 -2.85
N LEU A 72 -9.36 26.45 -1.57
CA LEU A 72 -8.88 25.41 -0.63
C LEU A 72 -9.38 24.03 -1.00
N GLY A 73 -10.61 23.87 -1.48
CA GLY A 73 -11.11 22.60 -1.98
C GLY A 73 -10.35 22.09 -3.20
N THR A 74 -10.05 23.00 -4.15
CA THR A 74 -9.25 22.66 -5.32
C THR A 74 -7.81 22.27 -4.96
N ILE A 75 -7.19 23.00 -4.02
CA ILE A 75 -5.86 22.67 -3.50
C ILE A 75 -5.90 21.30 -2.81
N PHE A 76 -6.92 20.99 -2.02
CA PHE A 76 -7.10 19.72 -1.35
C PHE A 76 -7.16 18.55 -2.36
N LEU A 77 -7.96 18.66 -3.42
CA LEU A 77 -8.01 17.65 -4.48
C LEU A 77 -6.66 17.51 -5.19
N GLY A 78 -5.98 18.62 -5.47
CA GLY A 78 -4.63 18.63 -6.05
C GLY A 78 -3.62 17.86 -5.18
N PHE A 79 -3.66 18.05 -3.86
CA PHE A 79 -2.80 17.31 -2.93
C PHE A 79 -3.14 15.80 -2.92
N ILE A 80 -4.41 15.42 -2.93
CA ILE A 80 -4.81 14.01 -3.02
C ILE A 80 -4.26 13.38 -4.31
N ALA A 81 -4.41 14.06 -5.45
CA ALA A 81 -3.91 13.58 -6.72
C ALA A 81 -2.37 13.42 -6.71
N LEU A 82 -1.65 14.40 -6.15
CA LEU A 82 -0.19 14.33 -6.00
C LEU A 82 0.26 13.19 -5.08
N ILE A 83 -0.44 12.97 -3.96
CA ILE A 83 -0.15 11.86 -3.04
C ILE A 83 -0.36 10.52 -3.76
N GLY A 84 -1.47 10.36 -4.47
CA GLY A 84 -1.76 9.17 -5.25
C GLY A 84 -0.71 8.91 -6.34
N LEU A 85 -0.35 9.94 -7.08
CA LEU A 85 0.67 9.86 -8.12
C LEU A 85 2.05 9.49 -7.55
N ASN A 86 2.46 10.11 -6.45
CA ASN A 86 3.73 9.80 -5.79
C ASN A 86 3.77 8.36 -5.26
N ALA A 87 2.69 7.90 -4.64
CA ALA A 87 2.59 6.53 -4.15
C ALA A 87 2.67 5.52 -5.32
N THR A 88 1.96 5.78 -6.41
CA THR A 88 1.97 4.94 -7.61
C THR A 88 3.35 4.87 -8.26
N LEU A 89 4.02 6.00 -8.42
CA LEU A 89 5.38 6.05 -8.98
C LEU A 89 6.37 5.28 -8.10
N GLY A 90 6.28 5.44 -6.77
CA GLY A 90 7.14 4.72 -5.83
C GLY A 90 6.93 3.21 -5.88
N LEU A 91 5.68 2.75 -5.98
CA LEU A 91 5.35 1.33 -6.12
C LEU A 91 5.86 0.75 -7.44
N PHE A 92 5.65 1.45 -8.56
CA PHE A 92 6.11 1.01 -9.88
C PHE A 92 7.61 0.92 -9.95
N ASP A 93 8.33 1.91 -9.44
CA ASP A 93 9.79 1.90 -9.38
C ASP A 93 10.31 0.75 -8.52
N SER A 94 9.81 0.61 -7.30
CA SER A 94 10.24 -0.43 -6.35
C SER A 94 9.96 -1.84 -6.87
N PHE A 95 8.77 -2.06 -7.43
CA PHE A 95 8.40 -3.34 -8.03
C PHE A 95 9.30 -3.67 -9.21
N SER A 96 9.46 -2.74 -10.15
CA SER A 96 10.25 -2.95 -11.37
C SER A 96 11.72 -3.23 -11.07
N ARG A 97 12.31 -2.52 -10.10
CA ARG A 97 13.68 -2.79 -9.61
C ARG A 97 13.80 -4.16 -8.98
N GLY A 98 12.88 -4.51 -8.08
CA GLY A 98 12.89 -5.81 -7.42
C GLY A 98 12.79 -6.97 -8.42
N GLN A 99 11.87 -6.86 -9.38
CA GLN A 99 11.71 -7.89 -10.42
C GLN A 99 12.92 -7.97 -11.35
N ALA A 100 13.50 -6.84 -11.74
CA ALA A 100 14.69 -6.81 -12.57
C ALA A 100 15.89 -7.47 -11.86
N ASP A 101 16.11 -7.13 -10.58
CA ASP A 101 17.18 -7.73 -9.77
C ASP A 101 16.99 -9.23 -9.57
N MET A 102 15.77 -9.65 -9.24
CA MET A 102 15.46 -11.08 -9.10
C MET A 102 15.67 -11.83 -10.40
N THR A 103 15.15 -11.31 -11.51
CA THR A 103 15.29 -11.95 -12.83
C THR A 103 16.76 -12.03 -13.25
N HIS A 104 17.51 -10.95 -13.07
CA HIS A 104 18.94 -10.93 -13.42
C HIS A 104 19.76 -11.94 -12.61
N ASN A 105 19.43 -12.11 -11.31
CA ASN A 105 20.19 -13.01 -10.44
C ASN A 105 19.79 -14.48 -10.56
N PHE A 106 18.51 -14.78 -10.73
CA PHE A 106 17.98 -16.13 -10.67
C PHE A 106 17.75 -16.78 -12.03
N VAL A 107 17.59 -15.99 -13.12
CA VAL A 107 17.37 -16.54 -14.46
C VAL A 107 18.69 -16.61 -15.25
N PRO A 108 19.21 -17.80 -15.58
CA PRO A 108 20.53 -17.94 -16.21
C PRO A 108 20.71 -17.15 -17.50
N GLY A 109 19.66 -17.01 -18.33
CA GLY A 109 19.68 -16.25 -19.58
C GLY A 109 19.66 -14.73 -19.39
N ALA A 110 19.08 -14.26 -18.30
CA ALA A 110 18.90 -12.82 -18.02
C ALA A 110 20.21 -12.11 -17.66
N LYS A 111 21.24 -12.85 -17.23
CA LYS A 111 22.57 -12.28 -16.94
C LYS A 111 23.25 -11.66 -18.18
N LYS A 112 22.82 -12.03 -19.39
CA LYS A 112 23.30 -11.44 -20.63
C LYS A 112 22.65 -10.10 -20.97
N VAL A 113 21.51 -9.80 -20.33
CA VAL A 113 20.75 -8.56 -20.54
C VAL A 113 21.17 -7.53 -19.51
N LYS A 114 21.35 -6.28 -19.93
CA LYS A 114 21.65 -5.19 -19.00
C LYS A 114 20.48 -5.00 -18.01
N LEU A 115 20.80 -4.81 -16.74
CA LEU A 115 19.82 -4.61 -15.68
C LEU A 115 18.83 -3.47 -15.98
N SER A 116 19.34 -2.40 -16.62
CA SER A 116 18.50 -1.27 -17.03
C SER A 116 17.42 -1.64 -18.06
N HIS A 117 17.69 -2.58 -18.95
CA HIS A 117 16.69 -3.04 -19.93
C HIS A 117 15.64 -3.93 -19.25
N LEU A 118 16.04 -4.77 -18.32
CA LEU A 118 15.09 -5.55 -17.50
C LEU A 118 14.18 -4.64 -16.67
N TYR A 119 14.78 -3.65 -16.03
CA TYR A 119 14.02 -2.64 -15.27
C TYR A 119 12.99 -1.92 -16.17
N ALA A 120 13.44 -1.40 -17.31
CA ALA A 120 12.54 -0.73 -18.26
C ALA A 120 11.43 -1.66 -18.75
N GLY A 121 11.75 -2.93 -19.04
CA GLY A 121 10.77 -3.93 -19.46
C GLY A 121 9.70 -4.19 -18.40
N PHE A 122 10.09 -4.37 -17.15
CA PHE A 122 9.14 -4.54 -16.06
C PHE A 122 8.32 -3.27 -15.80
N LEU A 123 8.92 -2.09 -15.86
CA LEU A 123 8.23 -0.81 -15.68
C LEU A 123 7.14 -0.63 -16.75
N TRP A 124 7.47 -0.81 -18.02
CA TRP A 124 6.50 -0.75 -19.10
C TRP A 124 5.43 -1.84 -18.99
N GLY A 125 5.84 -3.05 -18.61
CA GLY A 125 4.90 -4.14 -18.36
C GLY A 125 3.84 -3.81 -17.34
N VAL A 126 4.23 -3.23 -16.20
CA VAL A 126 3.28 -2.80 -15.15
C VAL A 126 2.38 -1.67 -15.63
N ILE A 127 2.92 -0.67 -16.35
CA ILE A 127 2.13 0.44 -16.90
C ILE A 127 1.08 -0.09 -17.89
N ILE A 128 1.49 -0.91 -18.85
CA ILE A 128 0.58 -1.49 -19.85
C ILE A 128 -0.49 -2.35 -19.16
N PHE A 129 -0.09 -3.19 -18.21
CA PHE A 129 -1.02 -4.01 -17.44
C PHE A 129 -2.03 -3.17 -16.66
N GLY A 130 -1.57 -2.08 -16.03
CA GLY A 130 -2.45 -1.13 -15.34
C GLY A 130 -3.46 -0.46 -16.29
N ILE A 131 -3.02 -0.04 -17.47
CA ILE A 131 -3.91 0.52 -18.50
C ILE A 131 -4.94 -0.53 -18.97
N LEU A 132 -4.52 -1.77 -19.20
CA LEU A 132 -5.43 -2.85 -19.59
C LEU A 132 -6.48 -3.14 -18.51
N ILE A 133 -6.09 -3.14 -17.24
CA ILE A 133 -7.05 -3.30 -16.14
C ILE A 133 -8.05 -2.13 -16.11
N LEU A 134 -7.61 -0.90 -16.35
CA LEU A 134 -8.53 0.25 -16.38
C LEU A 134 -9.48 0.21 -17.57
N LEU A 135 -9.06 -0.34 -18.73
CA LEU A 135 -9.88 -0.41 -19.93
C LEU A 135 -10.82 -1.62 -19.96
N PHE A 136 -10.39 -2.75 -19.42
CA PHE A 136 -11.08 -4.05 -19.51
C PHE A 136 -11.44 -4.63 -18.13
N GLY A 137 -11.20 -3.87 -17.06
CA GLY A 137 -11.48 -4.29 -15.69
C GLY A 137 -12.98 -4.45 -15.39
N PRO A 138 -13.30 -4.92 -14.19
CA PRO A 138 -14.67 -5.18 -13.79
C PRO A 138 -15.55 -3.93 -13.90
N ALA A 139 -16.82 -4.15 -14.23
CA ALA A 139 -17.82 -3.10 -14.44
C ALA A 139 -18.07 -2.21 -13.18
N ASP A 140 -17.66 -2.68 -12.00
CA ASP A 140 -17.81 -1.98 -10.73
C ASP A 140 -16.83 -0.78 -10.58
N GLY A 141 -16.08 -0.47 -11.62
CA GLY A 141 -15.18 0.69 -11.65
C GLY A 141 -13.94 0.55 -10.74
N PRO A 142 -13.31 1.67 -10.40
CA PRO A 142 -12.09 1.69 -9.58
C PRO A 142 -12.25 1.09 -8.19
N SER A 143 -13.45 1.12 -7.60
CA SER A 143 -13.73 0.57 -6.26
C SER A 143 -13.57 -0.94 -6.20
N GLY A 144 -14.11 -1.69 -7.16
CA GLY A 144 -13.96 -3.14 -7.23
C GLY A 144 -12.51 -3.59 -7.42
N ILE A 145 -11.71 -2.81 -8.17
CA ILE A 145 -10.27 -3.06 -8.30
C ILE A 145 -9.56 -2.86 -6.95
N LEU A 146 -9.91 -1.81 -6.20
CA LEU A 146 -9.32 -1.54 -4.88
C LEU A 146 -9.64 -2.63 -3.87
N ASP A 147 -10.85 -3.17 -3.88
CA ASP A 147 -11.25 -4.26 -2.98
C ASP A 147 -10.49 -5.55 -3.29
N THR A 148 -10.37 -5.88 -4.57
CA THR A 148 -9.55 -7.01 -5.02
C THR A 148 -8.08 -6.83 -4.63
N LEU A 149 -7.51 -5.62 -4.79
CA LEU A 149 -6.16 -5.31 -4.38
C LEU A 149 -5.98 -5.37 -2.86
N ALA A 150 -6.95 -4.92 -2.08
CA ALA A 150 -6.93 -5.02 -0.62
C ALA A 150 -6.89 -6.50 -0.17
N PHE A 151 -7.71 -7.35 -0.78
CA PHE A 151 -7.72 -8.78 -0.52
C PHE A 151 -6.38 -9.44 -0.86
N LEU A 152 -5.84 -9.19 -2.07
CA LEU A 152 -4.54 -9.71 -2.50
C LEU A 152 -3.40 -9.20 -1.63
N SER A 153 -3.45 -7.94 -1.19
CA SER A 153 -2.46 -7.35 -0.28
C SER A 153 -2.47 -8.03 1.08
N THR A 154 -3.64 -8.35 1.60
CA THR A 154 -3.80 -9.06 2.87
C THR A 154 -3.15 -10.45 2.80
N PHE A 155 -3.39 -11.19 1.71
CA PHE A 155 -2.74 -12.47 1.46
C PHE A 155 -1.22 -12.32 1.36
N ALA A 156 -0.73 -11.37 0.55
CA ALA A 156 0.70 -11.14 0.36
C ALA A 156 1.41 -10.78 1.67
N MET A 157 0.80 -9.92 2.50
CA MET A 157 1.35 -9.54 3.80
C MET A 157 1.39 -10.71 4.77
N GLY A 158 0.37 -11.55 4.80
CA GLY A 158 0.37 -12.79 5.59
C GLY A 158 1.49 -13.74 5.18
N ALA A 159 1.62 -14.01 3.89
CA ALA A 159 2.68 -14.85 3.32
C ALA A 159 4.08 -14.26 3.59
N TYR A 160 4.23 -12.95 3.46
CA TYR A 160 5.48 -12.25 3.77
C TYR A 160 5.89 -12.39 5.24
N CYS A 161 4.97 -12.21 6.17
CA CYS A 161 5.23 -12.40 7.60
C CYS A 161 5.67 -13.83 7.91
N VAL A 162 5.02 -14.84 7.35
CA VAL A 162 5.41 -16.24 7.51
C VAL A 162 6.81 -16.50 6.94
N THR A 163 7.09 -15.96 5.74
CA THR A 163 8.40 -16.08 5.11
C THR A 163 9.49 -15.43 5.95
N LEU A 164 9.24 -14.22 6.49
CA LEU A 164 10.18 -13.56 7.41
C LEU A 164 10.46 -14.38 8.66
N LEU A 165 9.44 -15.01 9.25
CA LEU A 165 9.64 -15.89 10.40
C LEU A 165 10.53 -17.09 10.06
N LEU A 166 10.32 -17.70 8.89
CA LEU A 166 11.15 -18.82 8.42
C LEU A 166 12.59 -18.39 8.20
N VAL A 167 12.81 -17.27 7.51
CA VAL A 167 14.14 -16.71 7.27
C VAL A 167 14.83 -16.38 8.58
N ASN A 168 14.16 -15.65 9.48
CA ASN A 168 14.72 -15.22 10.76
C ASN A 168 15.15 -16.40 11.64
N ASN A 169 14.37 -17.47 11.64
CA ASN A 169 14.63 -18.60 12.54
C ASN A 169 15.52 -19.69 11.94
N ARG A 170 15.42 -19.93 10.62
CA ARG A 170 16.11 -21.06 9.98
C ARG A 170 17.32 -20.64 9.14
N MET A 171 17.25 -19.50 8.44
CA MET A 171 18.26 -19.13 7.44
C MET A 171 19.32 -18.16 7.99
N LEU A 172 18.98 -17.32 8.98
CA LEU A 172 19.93 -16.37 9.53
C LEU A 172 20.93 -17.01 10.51
N PRO A 173 22.24 -16.73 10.38
CA PRO A 173 23.25 -17.14 11.36
C PRO A 173 22.97 -16.55 12.74
N LYS A 174 23.28 -17.31 13.80
CA LYS A 174 23.00 -16.93 15.20
C LYS A 174 23.38 -15.50 15.58
N PRO A 175 24.54 -14.92 15.14
CA PRO A 175 24.94 -13.58 15.55
C PRO A 175 24.07 -12.44 15.05
N ILE A 176 23.32 -12.66 13.95
CA ILE A 176 22.49 -11.63 13.30
C ILE A 176 20.98 -11.94 13.41
N ARG A 177 20.62 -13.01 14.10
CA ARG A 177 19.21 -13.33 14.36
C ARG A 177 18.55 -12.20 15.14
N PRO A 178 17.33 -11.81 14.72
CA PRO A 178 16.56 -10.82 15.46
C PRO A 178 16.21 -11.34 16.85
N ARG A 179 15.95 -10.42 17.78
CA ARG A 179 15.49 -10.74 19.12
C ARG A 179 14.13 -11.42 19.07
N TRP A 180 13.83 -12.25 20.06
CA TRP A 180 12.56 -12.97 20.14
C TRP A 180 11.31 -12.07 20.03
N TRP A 181 11.35 -10.85 20.57
CA TRP A 181 10.30 -9.85 20.43
C TRP A 181 9.96 -9.52 18.98
N THR A 182 10.97 -9.40 18.11
CA THR A 182 10.77 -9.14 16.68
C THR A 182 10.00 -10.29 16.04
N ASN A 183 10.35 -11.53 16.37
CA ASN A 183 9.64 -12.69 15.87
C ASN A 183 8.20 -12.78 16.41
N LEU A 184 7.96 -12.34 17.66
CA LEU A 184 6.63 -12.26 18.23
C LEU A 184 5.75 -11.23 17.50
N ILE A 185 6.27 -10.04 17.22
CA ILE A 185 5.56 -9.01 16.46
C ILE A 185 5.25 -9.49 15.04
N ILE A 186 6.21 -10.11 14.36
CA ILE A 186 6.00 -10.67 13.02
C ILE A 186 4.97 -11.81 13.06
N GLY A 187 5.03 -12.66 14.10
CA GLY A 187 4.07 -13.74 14.32
C GLY A 187 2.65 -13.22 14.55
N PHE A 188 2.51 -12.16 15.33
CA PHE A 188 1.23 -11.47 15.49
C PHE A 188 0.73 -10.88 14.16
N GLY A 189 1.62 -10.26 13.37
CA GLY A 189 1.29 -9.79 12.03
C GLY A 189 0.81 -10.91 11.11
N ALA A 190 1.50 -12.05 11.10
CA ALA A 190 1.08 -13.23 10.34
C ALA A 190 -0.32 -13.71 10.75
N PHE A 191 -0.55 -13.84 12.06
CA PHE A 191 -1.85 -14.25 12.60
C PHE A 191 -2.96 -13.26 12.22
N PHE A 192 -2.70 -11.96 12.35
CA PHE A 192 -3.66 -10.92 12.02
C PHE A 192 -4.04 -10.93 10.52
N TYR A 193 -3.05 -10.90 9.63
CA TYR A 193 -3.32 -10.87 8.18
C TYR A 193 -3.94 -12.17 7.67
N LEU A 194 -3.48 -13.33 8.12
CA LEU A 194 -4.09 -14.60 7.76
C LEU A 194 -5.49 -14.75 8.36
N GLY A 195 -5.71 -14.27 9.58
CA GLY A 195 -7.03 -14.24 10.21
C GLY A 195 -8.02 -13.37 9.44
N MET A 196 -7.58 -12.16 9.02
CA MET A 196 -8.37 -11.28 8.17
C MET A 196 -8.68 -11.91 6.81
N LEU A 197 -7.71 -12.60 6.21
CA LEU A 197 -7.91 -13.33 4.97
C LEU A 197 -8.98 -14.42 5.12
N PHE A 198 -8.88 -15.26 6.16
CA PHE A 198 -9.87 -16.28 6.44
C PHE A 198 -11.26 -15.68 6.70
N TYR A 199 -11.31 -14.62 7.51
CA TYR A 199 -12.55 -13.90 7.76
C TYR A 199 -13.18 -13.38 6.45
N SER A 200 -12.39 -12.77 5.57
CA SER A 200 -12.87 -12.28 4.28
C SER A 200 -13.39 -13.41 3.38
N LEU A 201 -12.70 -14.55 3.33
CA LEU A 201 -13.13 -15.70 2.55
C LEU A 201 -14.48 -16.27 3.03
N PHE A 202 -14.70 -16.31 4.35
CA PHE A 202 -15.94 -16.82 4.93
C PHE A 202 -17.07 -15.78 4.95
N ALA A 203 -16.76 -14.52 5.25
CA ALA A 203 -17.77 -13.46 5.37
C ALA A 203 -18.31 -13.00 4.01
N PHE A 204 -17.47 -12.98 2.96
CA PHE A 204 -17.89 -12.56 1.62
C PHE A 204 -18.35 -13.70 0.72
N GLY A 205 -18.52 -14.92 1.24
CA GLY A 205 -19.12 -16.01 0.50
C GLY A 205 -18.36 -16.48 -0.74
N VAL A 206 -17.08 -16.11 -0.89
CA VAL A 206 -16.24 -16.51 -2.04
C VAL A 206 -16.04 -18.03 -2.11
N VAL A 207 -16.37 -18.75 -1.04
CA VAL A 207 -16.22 -20.21 -0.97
C VAL A 207 -17.56 -20.96 -1.06
N VAL A 208 -18.70 -20.28 -1.13
CA VAL A 208 -20.05 -20.91 -1.03
C VAL A 208 -21.00 -20.47 -2.16
N GLY A 209 -20.48 -19.94 -3.24
CA GLY A 209 -21.26 -19.61 -4.43
C GLY A 209 -21.04 -20.58 -5.58
#